data_b179ac70bd084edd396e681c8d51727a
#
_entry.id   b179ac70bd084edd396e681c8d51727a
#
_cell.length_a   1.000
_cell.length_b   1.000
_cell.length_c   1.000
_cell.angle_alpha   90.00
_cell.angle_beta   90.00
_cell.angle_gamma   90.00
#
_symmetry.space_group_name_H-M   'P 1'
#
loop_
_entity.id
_entity.type
_entity.pdbx_description
1 polymer ?
#
loop_
_entity_poly.entity_id
_entity_poly.type
_entity_poly.pdbx_seq_one_letter_code
_entity_poly.pdbx_strand_id
1 'polypeptide(L)'
;MGLGYTPMVRVRGAHAELINTRLLTWELIDAAGRQSDQLTLRVDTQGIDGLPKEGETIGLEVGYAEEESLTDKGDFKITRVTPRIYPDSVTIVATAAPFQVKDETEFKKRRSRSFEKITLGDLFRQVITTHGYSPRVAPDLDAIMLEHVDQSDETDMSFLTRLAKRYDAVTKPVDQLYVLARRGQVKSLSGQSLTPVRYSLPTKNVPTAASFINAEADFPSRTTFKGVVTTYWDPA
;
A
#
# COMPACT_ATOMS: atom_id res chain seq x y z
N MET A 1 -26.69 -3.75 -28.47
CA MET A 1 -25.93 -4.66 -27.60
C MET A 1 -25.08 -3.78 -26.69
N GLY A 2 -25.44 -3.70 -25.42
CA GLY A 2 -24.61 -3.02 -24.43
C GLY A 2 -23.34 -3.84 -24.22
N LEU A 3 -22.19 -3.26 -24.53
CA LEU A 3 -20.90 -3.76 -24.06
C LEU A 3 -20.78 -3.40 -22.55
N GLY A 4 -21.60 -4.08 -21.74
CA GLY A 4 -21.55 -3.89 -20.30
C GLY A 4 -20.66 -4.95 -19.69
N TYR A 5 -19.50 -4.55 -19.20
CA TYR A 5 -18.78 -5.36 -18.23
C TYR A 5 -19.48 -5.23 -16.88
N THR A 6 -19.74 -6.36 -16.22
CA THR A 6 -20.36 -6.40 -14.89
C THR A 6 -19.24 -6.46 -13.84
N PRO A 7 -18.97 -5.37 -13.08
CA PRO A 7 -17.95 -5.39 -12.04
C PRO A 7 -18.24 -6.48 -11.02
N MET A 8 -17.23 -7.26 -10.68
CA MET A 8 -17.31 -8.33 -9.70
C MET A 8 -16.25 -8.19 -8.64
N VAL A 9 -16.65 -8.40 -7.39
CA VAL A 9 -15.76 -8.45 -6.25
C VAL A 9 -16.02 -9.72 -5.46
N ARG A 10 -14.97 -10.32 -4.94
CA ARG A 10 -15.05 -11.48 -4.06
C ARG A 10 -14.14 -11.27 -2.86
N VAL A 11 -14.71 -11.39 -1.67
CA VAL A 11 -13.98 -11.42 -0.42
C VAL A 11 -13.66 -12.87 -0.06
N ARG A 12 -12.45 -13.15 0.42
CA ARG A 12 -11.98 -14.44 0.91
C ARG A 12 -11.66 -14.36 2.40
N GLY A 13 -11.55 -15.51 3.05
CA GLY A 13 -11.13 -15.59 4.47
C GLY A 13 -12.30 -15.51 5.45
N ALA A 14 -12.08 -14.82 6.57
CA ALA A 14 -13.06 -14.75 7.66
C ALA A 14 -14.38 -14.15 7.20
N HIS A 15 -15.48 -14.84 7.52
CA HIS A 15 -16.86 -14.43 7.21
C HIS A 15 -17.16 -14.19 5.71
N ALA A 16 -16.34 -14.73 4.80
CA ALA A 16 -16.40 -14.44 3.37
C ALA A 16 -17.78 -14.71 2.75
N GLU A 17 -18.44 -15.82 3.07
CA GLU A 17 -19.76 -16.15 2.54
C GLU A 17 -20.81 -15.10 2.90
N LEU A 18 -20.84 -14.71 4.17
CA LEU A 18 -21.74 -13.69 4.68
C LEU A 18 -21.44 -12.32 4.06
N ILE A 19 -20.18 -11.94 3.98
CA ILE A 19 -19.77 -10.66 3.40
C ILE A 19 -20.17 -10.62 1.92
N ASN A 20 -19.84 -11.64 1.13
CA ASN A 20 -20.11 -11.67 -0.30
C ASN A 20 -21.61 -11.62 -0.64
N THR A 21 -22.48 -12.19 0.21
CA THR A 21 -23.92 -12.17 -0.01
C THR A 21 -24.60 -10.89 0.42
N ARG A 22 -23.97 -10.09 1.29
CA ARG A 22 -24.55 -8.90 1.94
C ARG A 22 -23.73 -7.63 1.76
N LEU A 23 -22.75 -7.64 0.88
CA LEU A 23 -21.89 -6.49 0.60
C LEU A 23 -22.71 -5.36 -0.02
N LEU A 24 -22.70 -4.21 0.63
CA LEU A 24 -23.37 -3.00 0.16
C LEU A 24 -22.42 -2.15 -0.69
N THR A 25 -21.23 -1.89 -0.16
CA THR A 25 -20.20 -1.12 -0.85
C THR A 25 -18.82 -1.63 -0.48
N TRP A 26 -17.86 -1.45 -1.37
CA TRP A 26 -16.46 -1.68 -1.11
C TRP A 26 -15.60 -0.59 -1.73
N GLU A 27 -14.46 -0.34 -1.13
CA GLU A 27 -13.46 0.59 -1.59
C GLU A 27 -12.07 0.03 -1.29
N LEU A 28 -11.22 -0.01 -2.29
CA LEU A 28 -9.80 -0.34 -2.14
C LEU A 28 -8.97 0.90 -2.47
N ILE A 29 -8.21 1.39 -1.50
CA ILE A 29 -7.21 2.42 -1.70
C ILE A 29 -5.85 1.73 -1.81
N ASP A 30 -5.34 1.63 -3.04
CA ASP A 30 -3.96 1.20 -3.32
C ASP A 30 -3.07 2.44 -3.29
N ALA A 31 -2.44 2.67 -2.14
CA ALA A 31 -1.69 3.89 -1.90
C ALA A 31 -0.28 3.81 -2.49
N ALA A 32 0.02 4.67 -3.45
CA ALA A 32 1.38 4.85 -3.94
C ALA A 32 2.20 5.66 -2.91
N GLY A 33 2.91 5.00 -2.01
CA GLY A 33 3.81 5.70 -1.11
C GLY A 33 3.80 5.21 0.33
N ARG A 34 3.56 6.11 1.30
CA ARG A 34 3.78 5.84 2.74
C ARG A 34 2.61 5.18 3.44
N GLN A 35 1.43 5.25 2.87
CA GLN A 35 0.24 4.68 3.46
C GLN A 35 0.14 3.22 3.04
N SER A 36 -0.30 2.37 3.96
CA SER A 36 -0.70 1.00 3.62
C SER A 36 -1.95 1.03 2.75
N ASP A 37 -2.04 0.04 1.89
CA ASP A 37 -3.27 -0.21 1.16
C ASP A 37 -4.39 -0.48 2.14
N GLN A 38 -5.55 0.11 1.89
CA GLN A 38 -6.70 0.04 2.78
C GLN A 38 -7.91 -0.49 2.03
N LEU A 39 -8.52 -1.50 2.59
CA LEU A 39 -9.80 -2.03 2.15
C LEU A 39 -10.90 -1.60 3.12
N THR A 40 -11.95 -1.00 2.60
CA THR A 40 -13.16 -0.65 3.35
C THR A 40 -14.34 -1.41 2.78
N LEU A 41 -15.02 -2.18 3.62
CA LEU A 41 -16.24 -2.92 3.26
C LEU A 41 -17.39 -2.40 4.10
N ARG A 42 -18.55 -2.22 3.47
CA ARG A 42 -19.81 -1.99 4.18
C ARG A 42 -20.76 -3.14 3.89
N VAL A 43 -21.24 -3.79 4.95
CA VAL A 43 -22.02 -5.02 4.90
C VAL A 43 -23.33 -4.82 5.64
N ASP A 44 -24.43 -5.29 5.08
CA ASP A 44 -25.73 -5.36 5.75
C ASP A 44 -25.69 -6.42 6.86
N THR A 45 -26.10 -6.03 8.07
CA THR A 45 -26.10 -6.89 9.26
C THR A 45 -27.50 -7.17 9.79
N GLN A 46 -28.54 -6.85 9.03
CA GLN A 46 -29.91 -7.12 9.47
C GLN A 46 -30.13 -8.61 9.78
N GLY A 47 -30.53 -8.89 11.02
CA GLY A 47 -30.79 -10.25 11.48
C GLY A 47 -29.55 -11.12 11.66
N ILE A 48 -28.39 -10.52 11.82
CA ILE A 48 -27.12 -11.21 12.09
C ILE A 48 -26.67 -10.91 13.50
N ASP A 49 -26.35 -11.97 14.25
CA ASP A 49 -25.69 -11.87 15.54
C ASP A 49 -24.17 -12.01 15.38
N GLY A 50 -23.45 -11.06 15.96
CA GLY A 50 -21.99 -11.05 15.96
C GLY A 50 -21.38 -10.13 14.89
N LEU A 51 -20.15 -9.74 15.15
CA LEU A 51 -19.35 -8.87 14.30
C LEU A 51 -17.99 -9.53 14.01
N PRO A 52 -17.36 -9.24 12.86
CA PRO A 52 -15.98 -9.62 12.62
C PRO A 52 -15.06 -9.07 13.72
N LYS A 53 -13.97 -9.77 14.00
CA LYS A 53 -13.01 -9.36 15.02
C LYS A 53 -11.82 -8.64 14.40
N GLU A 54 -11.30 -7.65 15.11
CA GLU A 54 -10.01 -7.06 14.74
C GLU A 54 -8.93 -8.14 14.72
N GLY A 55 -8.05 -8.08 13.72
CA GLY A 55 -6.98 -9.03 13.50
C GLY A 55 -7.29 -10.23 12.62
N GLU A 56 -8.56 -10.46 12.30
CA GLU A 56 -8.92 -11.45 11.28
C GLU A 56 -8.43 -11.02 9.90
N THR A 57 -8.11 -11.99 9.05
CA THR A 57 -7.62 -11.74 7.70
C THR A 57 -8.73 -11.94 6.69
N ILE A 58 -8.86 -10.99 5.77
CA ILE A 58 -9.74 -11.04 4.61
C ILE A 58 -8.92 -10.78 3.35
N GLY A 59 -9.15 -11.57 2.30
CA GLY A 59 -8.56 -11.36 0.97
C GLY A 59 -9.55 -10.69 0.04
N LEU A 60 -9.06 -9.99 -0.99
CA LEU A 60 -9.88 -9.33 -1.98
C LEU A 60 -9.51 -9.77 -3.40
N GLU A 61 -10.51 -10.17 -4.18
CA GLU A 61 -10.38 -10.41 -5.61
C GLU A 61 -11.33 -9.49 -6.36
N VAL A 62 -10.88 -8.88 -7.45
CA VAL A 62 -11.67 -7.95 -8.27
C VAL A 62 -11.54 -8.25 -9.76
N GLY A 63 -12.56 -7.96 -10.52
CA GLY A 63 -12.58 -8.14 -11.97
C GLY A 63 -13.97 -7.92 -12.53
N TYR A 64 -14.29 -8.65 -13.57
CA TYR A 64 -15.60 -8.61 -14.23
C TYR A 64 -16.18 -10.01 -14.33
N ALA A 65 -17.50 -10.11 -14.27
CA ALA A 65 -18.19 -11.40 -14.32
C ALA A 65 -17.96 -12.15 -15.64
N GLU A 66 -17.62 -11.43 -16.70
CA GLU A 66 -17.34 -11.96 -18.04
C GLU A 66 -15.89 -12.48 -18.17
N GLU A 67 -15.04 -12.29 -17.18
CA GLU A 67 -13.66 -12.78 -17.16
C GLU A 67 -13.58 -14.18 -16.56
N GLU A 68 -12.63 -14.99 -17.04
CA GLU A 68 -12.44 -16.36 -16.52
C GLU A 68 -11.89 -16.38 -15.10
N SER A 69 -11.18 -15.31 -14.68
CA SER A 69 -10.58 -15.20 -13.37
C SER A 69 -10.61 -13.77 -12.83
N LEU A 70 -10.79 -13.64 -11.52
CA LEU A 70 -10.64 -12.38 -10.82
C LEU A 70 -9.16 -12.14 -10.48
N THR A 71 -8.75 -10.87 -10.47
CA THR A 71 -7.41 -10.45 -10.05
C THR A 71 -7.34 -10.41 -8.52
N ASP A 72 -6.42 -11.16 -7.94
CA ASP A 72 -6.14 -11.11 -6.50
C ASP A 72 -5.47 -9.77 -6.14
N LYS A 73 -6.00 -9.09 -5.13
CA LYS A 73 -5.49 -7.84 -4.57
C LYS A 73 -4.76 -8.02 -3.24
N GLY A 74 -4.58 -9.27 -2.82
CA GLY A 74 -3.86 -9.63 -1.60
C GLY A 74 -4.74 -9.73 -0.36
N ASP A 75 -4.08 -9.94 0.77
CA ASP A 75 -4.70 -10.13 2.07
C ASP A 75 -4.58 -8.88 2.95
N PHE A 76 -5.66 -8.59 3.67
CA PHE A 76 -5.80 -7.43 4.54
C PHE A 76 -6.19 -7.88 5.94
N LYS A 77 -5.61 -7.26 6.96
CA LYS A 77 -6.01 -7.49 8.36
C LYS A 77 -7.02 -6.46 8.82
N ILE A 78 -8.10 -6.92 9.42
CA ILE A 78 -9.14 -6.07 9.98
C ILE A 78 -8.55 -5.24 11.13
N THR A 79 -8.58 -3.91 10.97
CA THR A 79 -8.03 -2.96 11.93
C THR A 79 -9.12 -2.18 12.66
N ARG A 80 -10.33 -2.12 12.10
CA ARG A 80 -11.46 -1.44 12.72
C ARG A 80 -12.77 -2.04 12.23
N VAL A 81 -13.71 -2.23 13.17
CA VAL A 81 -15.08 -2.66 12.91
C VAL A 81 -16.02 -1.64 13.54
N THR A 82 -16.87 -1.02 12.75
CA THR A 82 -17.78 0.03 13.19
C THR A 82 -19.23 -0.38 12.87
N PRO A 83 -19.98 -0.86 13.84
CA PRO A 83 -21.40 -1.18 13.66
C PRO A 83 -22.24 0.11 13.57
N ARG A 84 -23.29 0.05 12.76
CA ARG A 84 -24.34 1.05 12.67
C ARG A 84 -25.68 0.41 13.03
N ILE A 85 -26.40 1.04 13.93
CA ILE A 85 -27.64 0.48 14.52
C ILE A 85 -28.85 0.68 13.60
N TYR A 86 -28.85 1.75 12.79
CA TYR A 86 -29.95 2.00 11.86
C TYR A 86 -29.51 2.81 10.64
N PRO A 87 -29.73 2.34 9.41
CA PRO A 87 -30.05 0.94 9.08
C PRO A 87 -28.90 0.03 9.49
N ASP A 88 -29.24 -1.22 9.87
CA ASP A 88 -28.29 -2.19 10.39
C ASP A 88 -27.18 -2.47 9.37
N SER A 89 -25.98 -2.08 9.67
CA SER A 89 -24.82 -2.32 8.82
C SER A 89 -23.52 -2.27 9.62
N VAL A 90 -22.48 -2.89 9.09
CA VAL A 90 -21.14 -2.79 9.64
C VAL A 90 -20.18 -2.23 8.60
N THR A 91 -19.31 -1.32 9.02
CA THR A 91 -18.15 -0.89 8.24
C THR A 91 -16.93 -1.59 8.78
N ILE A 92 -16.26 -2.35 7.92
CA ILE A 92 -15.02 -3.07 8.19
C ILE A 92 -13.90 -2.33 7.46
N VAL A 93 -12.87 -1.90 8.21
CA VAL A 93 -11.66 -1.35 7.65
C VAL A 93 -10.53 -2.34 7.89
N ALA A 94 -9.84 -2.72 6.81
CA ALA A 94 -8.71 -3.62 6.85
C ALA A 94 -7.52 -3.02 6.11
N THR A 95 -6.29 -3.32 6.53
CA THR A 95 -5.07 -2.79 5.93
C THR A 95 -4.11 -3.91 5.57
N ALA A 96 -3.32 -3.70 4.53
CA ALA A 96 -2.29 -4.65 4.11
C ALA A 96 -1.15 -4.80 5.14
N ALA A 97 -0.97 -3.81 6.02
CA ALA A 97 0.03 -3.88 7.09
C ALA A 97 -0.58 -4.39 8.40
N PRO A 98 0.10 -5.27 9.13
CA PRO A 98 -0.39 -5.84 10.38
C PRO A 98 -0.27 -4.84 11.56
N PHE A 99 -0.91 -3.67 11.45
CA PHE A 99 -0.89 -2.65 12.51
C PHE A 99 -1.93 -2.93 13.60
N GLN A 100 -1.87 -4.09 14.22
CA GLN A 100 -2.71 -4.38 15.37
C GLN A 100 -2.17 -3.67 16.62
N VAL A 101 -3.08 -3.32 17.53
CA VAL A 101 -2.71 -2.75 18.85
C VAL A 101 -1.88 -3.74 19.66
N LYS A 102 -2.06 -5.05 19.41
CA LYS A 102 -1.29 -6.16 20.02
C LYS A 102 -0.24 -6.72 19.04
N ASP A 103 0.47 -5.84 18.36
CA ASP A 103 1.50 -6.24 17.41
C ASP A 103 2.68 -6.90 18.13
N GLU A 104 2.75 -8.23 18.05
CA GLU A 104 3.85 -9.04 18.58
C GLU A 104 5.13 -8.88 17.74
N THR A 105 5.04 -8.29 16.54
CA THR A 105 6.19 -8.12 15.62
C THR A 105 7.14 -7.01 16.05
N GLU A 106 6.83 -6.28 17.12
CA GLU A 106 7.64 -5.16 17.62
C GLU A 106 7.87 -4.01 16.61
N PHE A 107 7.10 -3.92 15.52
CA PHE A 107 7.19 -2.81 14.57
C PHE A 107 6.95 -1.45 15.23
N LYS A 108 6.14 -1.42 16.28
CA LYS A 108 5.83 -0.20 17.03
C LYS A 108 6.84 0.11 18.14
N LYS A 109 7.76 -0.82 18.42
CA LYS A 109 8.79 -0.61 19.44
C LYS A 109 9.80 0.43 18.96
N ARG A 110 10.05 1.44 19.77
CA ARG A 110 11.10 2.42 19.52
C ARG A 110 12.45 1.81 19.81
N ARG A 111 13.43 2.14 19.00
CA ARG A 111 14.79 1.62 19.08
C ARG A 111 15.79 2.75 18.90
N SER A 112 16.94 2.60 19.57
CA SER A 112 18.12 3.44 19.34
C SER A 112 19.27 2.51 18.98
N ARG A 113 19.80 2.67 17.77
CA ARG A 113 20.92 1.87 17.24
C ARG A 113 21.61 2.65 16.12
N SER A 114 22.91 2.38 15.93
CA SER A 114 23.71 2.98 14.87
C SER A 114 24.12 1.92 13.86
N PHE A 115 24.19 2.33 12.61
CA PHE A 115 24.68 1.52 11.50
C PHE A 115 25.85 2.25 10.84
N GLU A 116 26.95 1.53 10.60
CA GLU A 116 28.15 2.06 10.01
C GLU A 116 28.59 1.22 8.82
N LYS A 117 29.08 1.89 7.76
CA LYS A 117 29.64 1.24 6.56
C LYS A 117 28.79 0.09 6.02
N ILE A 118 27.50 0.35 5.87
CA ILE A 118 26.49 -0.63 5.42
C ILE A 118 25.79 -0.12 4.16
N THR A 119 25.39 -1.01 3.25
CA THR A 119 24.56 -0.60 2.12
C THR A 119 23.12 -0.34 2.57
N LEU A 120 22.41 0.55 1.86
CA LEU A 120 21.00 0.82 2.11
C LEU A 120 20.17 -0.46 1.99
N GLY A 121 20.49 -1.32 1.02
CA GLY A 121 19.83 -2.59 0.83
C GLY A 121 20.05 -3.56 1.97
N ASP A 122 21.29 -3.70 2.47
CA ASP A 122 21.58 -4.61 3.57
C ASP A 122 20.96 -4.13 4.89
N LEU A 123 21.03 -2.82 5.15
CA LEU A 123 20.35 -2.22 6.29
C LEU A 123 18.82 -2.51 6.23
N PHE A 124 18.23 -2.29 5.05
CA PHE A 124 16.79 -2.55 4.84
C PHE A 124 16.45 -4.02 5.09
N ARG A 125 17.24 -4.96 4.53
CA ARG A 125 17.06 -6.39 4.73
C ARG A 125 17.18 -6.77 6.21
N GLN A 126 18.21 -6.28 6.87
CA GLN A 126 18.46 -6.55 8.29
C GLN A 126 17.28 -6.11 9.16
N VAL A 127 16.69 -4.96 8.88
CA VAL A 127 15.55 -4.45 9.66
C VAL A 127 14.27 -5.23 9.34
N ILE A 128 13.98 -5.45 8.06
CA ILE A 128 12.68 -6.01 7.63
C ILE A 128 12.54 -7.49 7.94
N THR A 129 13.61 -8.27 7.84
CA THR A 129 13.55 -9.71 8.15
C THR A 129 13.21 -9.99 9.61
N THR A 130 13.54 -9.09 10.54
CA THR A 130 13.17 -9.23 11.94
C THR A 130 11.67 -9.16 12.19
N HIS A 131 10.92 -8.63 11.21
CA HIS A 131 9.46 -8.50 11.26
C HIS A 131 8.72 -9.55 10.42
N GLY A 132 9.43 -10.56 9.90
CA GLY A 132 8.83 -11.67 9.18
C GLY A 132 8.46 -11.38 7.73
N TYR A 133 8.85 -10.23 7.18
CA TYR A 133 8.64 -9.92 5.77
C TYR A 133 9.83 -10.31 4.89
N SER A 134 9.56 -10.58 3.63
CA SER A 134 10.58 -10.76 2.60
C SER A 134 10.95 -9.40 1.98
N PRO A 135 12.18 -8.88 2.21
CA PRO A 135 12.58 -7.58 1.69
C PRO A 135 12.76 -7.61 0.17
N ARG A 136 12.33 -6.56 -0.50
CA ARG A 136 12.57 -6.28 -1.92
C ARG A 136 13.09 -4.87 -2.10
N VAL A 137 14.32 -4.75 -2.59
CA VAL A 137 15.01 -3.47 -2.79
C VAL A 137 15.28 -3.29 -4.28
N ALA A 138 14.96 -2.11 -4.81
CA ALA A 138 15.28 -1.77 -6.19
C ALA A 138 16.81 -1.72 -6.37
N PRO A 139 17.37 -2.25 -7.48
CA PRO A 139 18.82 -2.40 -7.67
C PRO A 139 19.61 -1.10 -7.54
N ASP A 140 19.03 0.01 -7.95
CA ASP A 140 19.66 1.33 -7.88
C ASP A 140 19.73 1.94 -6.45
N LEU A 141 18.93 1.41 -5.53
CA LEU A 141 18.97 1.76 -4.11
C LEU A 141 19.81 0.78 -3.30
N ASP A 142 19.93 -0.45 -3.76
CA ASP A 142 20.55 -1.55 -3.04
C ASP A 142 22.02 -1.28 -2.70
N ALA A 143 22.79 -0.78 -3.67
CA ALA A 143 24.22 -0.56 -3.55
C ALA A 143 24.62 0.78 -2.93
N ILE A 144 23.67 1.62 -2.51
CA ILE A 144 23.98 2.93 -1.92
C ILE A 144 24.69 2.72 -0.58
N MET A 145 25.95 3.16 -0.49
CA MET A 145 26.73 3.08 0.74
C MET A 145 26.31 4.15 1.74
N LEU A 146 26.08 3.74 2.96
CA LEU A 146 25.82 4.59 4.12
C LEU A 146 27.04 4.53 5.03
N GLU A 147 27.77 5.64 5.15
CA GLU A 147 28.95 5.71 6.04
C GLU A 147 28.51 5.62 7.51
N HIS A 148 27.47 6.36 7.86
CA HIS A 148 26.89 6.36 9.20
C HIS A 148 25.42 6.75 9.16
N VAL A 149 24.58 6.02 9.90
CA VAL A 149 23.18 6.39 10.09
C VAL A 149 22.65 5.89 11.42
N ASP A 150 21.99 6.79 12.13
CA ASP A 150 21.36 6.51 13.43
C ASP A 150 19.86 6.35 13.30
N GLN A 151 19.37 5.40 14.04
CA GLN A 151 17.98 5.31 14.46
C GLN A 151 17.91 5.77 15.93
N SER A 152 17.27 6.92 16.21
CA SER A 152 17.24 7.52 17.54
C SER A 152 15.81 7.59 18.05
N ASP A 153 15.46 6.72 18.99
CA ASP A 153 14.14 6.65 19.62
C ASP A 153 12.98 6.68 18.62
N GLU A 154 13.12 5.99 17.52
CA GLU A 154 12.09 5.85 16.49
C GLU A 154 11.76 4.40 16.20
N THR A 155 10.55 4.14 15.69
CA THR A 155 10.15 2.78 15.25
C THR A 155 10.89 2.41 13.98
N ASP A 156 11.05 1.11 13.71
CA ASP A 156 11.69 0.62 12.49
C ASP A 156 11.01 1.16 11.23
N MET A 157 9.69 1.25 11.24
CA MET A 157 8.94 1.80 10.12
C MET A 157 9.18 3.30 9.92
N SER A 158 9.23 4.08 10.99
CA SER A 158 9.54 5.52 10.90
C SER A 158 10.96 5.73 10.38
N PHE A 159 11.90 4.94 10.88
CA PHE A 159 13.30 4.96 10.45
C PHE A 159 13.44 4.65 8.95
N LEU A 160 12.86 3.54 8.47
CA LEU A 160 12.92 3.16 7.05
C LEU A 160 12.19 4.18 6.17
N THR A 161 11.07 4.73 6.63
CA THR A 161 10.36 5.79 5.91
C THR A 161 11.21 7.07 5.80
N ARG A 162 11.92 7.44 6.85
CA ARG A 162 12.85 8.57 6.85
C ARG A 162 14.01 8.36 5.88
N LEU A 163 14.60 7.15 5.87
CA LEU A 163 15.63 6.79 4.91
C LEU A 163 15.11 6.80 3.47
N ALA A 164 13.96 6.19 3.22
CA ALA A 164 13.36 6.18 1.88
C ALA A 164 13.17 7.61 1.35
N LYS A 165 12.67 8.52 2.17
CA LYS A 165 12.53 9.94 1.80
C LYS A 165 13.85 10.60 1.37
N ARG A 166 14.95 10.30 2.07
CA ARG A 166 16.26 10.87 1.77
C ARG A 166 16.74 10.53 0.35
N TYR A 167 16.29 9.39 -0.18
CA TYR A 167 16.66 8.89 -1.50
C TYR A 167 15.52 8.99 -2.52
N ASP A 168 14.49 9.82 -2.28
CA ASP A 168 13.30 9.93 -3.11
C ASP A 168 12.68 8.56 -3.43
N ALA A 169 12.62 7.73 -2.41
CA ALA A 169 12.09 6.39 -2.48
C ALA A 169 10.82 6.24 -1.64
N VAL A 170 10.10 5.18 -1.89
CA VAL A 170 8.94 4.72 -1.11
C VAL A 170 9.26 3.37 -0.50
N THR A 171 8.69 3.13 0.68
CA THR A 171 8.77 1.86 1.36
C THR A 171 7.40 1.52 1.95
N LYS A 172 6.93 0.32 1.64
CA LYS A 172 5.64 -0.19 2.13
C LYS A 172 5.59 -1.72 2.09
N PRO A 173 4.74 -2.34 2.92
CA PRO A 173 4.41 -3.74 2.76
C PRO A 173 3.50 -3.93 1.54
N VAL A 174 3.71 -5.04 0.82
CA VAL A 174 2.88 -5.52 -0.28
C VAL A 174 2.77 -7.02 -0.09
N ASP A 175 1.65 -7.49 0.45
CA ASP A 175 1.45 -8.88 0.86
C ASP A 175 2.58 -9.36 1.82
N GLN A 176 3.27 -10.44 1.54
CA GLN A 176 4.40 -10.96 2.32
C GLN A 176 5.73 -10.22 2.06
N LEU A 177 5.73 -9.30 1.13
CA LEU A 177 6.91 -8.52 0.76
C LEU A 177 6.94 -7.19 1.50
N TYR A 178 8.15 -6.67 1.74
CA TYR A 178 8.35 -5.30 2.12
C TYR A 178 9.28 -4.63 1.10
N VAL A 179 8.81 -3.57 0.49
CA VAL A 179 9.41 -2.99 -0.72
C VAL A 179 10.14 -1.70 -0.41
N LEU A 180 11.30 -1.49 -1.04
CA LEU A 180 12.00 -0.21 -1.13
C LEU A 180 12.27 0.08 -2.62
N ALA A 181 11.61 1.09 -3.17
CA ALA A 181 11.71 1.45 -4.58
C ALA A 181 11.73 2.97 -4.78
N ARG A 182 12.40 3.45 -5.83
CA ARG A 182 12.35 4.88 -6.17
C ARG A 182 10.95 5.28 -6.61
N ARG A 183 10.60 6.50 -6.28
CA ARG A 183 9.34 7.09 -6.73
C ARG A 183 9.39 7.35 -8.24
N GLY A 184 8.26 7.09 -8.93
CA GLY A 184 8.09 7.41 -10.34
C GLY A 184 8.90 6.54 -11.32
N GLN A 185 9.56 5.48 -10.87
CA GLN A 185 10.24 4.55 -11.77
C GLN A 185 9.25 3.60 -12.43
N VAL A 186 9.29 3.56 -13.77
CA VAL A 186 8.53 2.60 -14.58
C VAL A 186 9.34 1.31 -14.75
N LYS A 187 9.69 0.67 -13.63
CA LYS A 187 10.45 -0.58 -13.58
C LYS A 187 9.82 -1.54 -12.59
N SER A 188 9.94 -2.82 -12.85
CA SER A 188 9.63 -3.86 -11.87
C SER A 188 10.63 -3.81 -10.69
N LEU A 189 10.31 -4.47 -9.59
CA LEU A 189 11.23 -4.63 -8.45
C LEU A 189 12.52 -5.39 -8.78
N SER A 190 12.52 -6.16 -9.88
CA SER A 190 13.72 -6.80 -10.43
C SER A 190 14.54 -5.88 -11.34
N GLY A 191 14.13 -4.63 -11.52
CA GLY A 191 14.79 -3.65 -12.38
C GLY A 191 14.45 -3.74 -13.87
N GLN A 192 13.56 -4.64 -14.28
CA GLN A 192 13.10 -4.73 -15.67
C GLN A 192 12.22 -3.55 -16.03
N SER A 193 12.43 -2.95 -17.19
CA SER A 193 11.55 -1.90 -17.71
C SER A 193 10.17 -2.48 -18.01
N LEU A 194 9.14 -1.80 -17.53
CA LEU A 194 7.76 -2.15 -17.85
C LEU A 194 7.35 -1.52 -19.18
N THR A 195 6.54 -2.22 -19.95
CA THR A 195 5.97 -1.66 -21.18
C THR A 195 5.04 -0.51 -20.82
N PRO A 196 5.26 0.70 -21.38
CA PRO A 196 4.37 1.83 -21.13
C PRO A 196 2.95 1.53 -21.57
N VAL A 197 1.99 1.70 -20.67
CA VAL A 197 0.57 1.67 -21.03
C VAL A 197 0.19 3.06 -21.55
N ARG A 198 -0.34 3.10 -22.77
CA ARG A 198 -0.82 4.36 -23.38
C ARG A 198 -2.32 4.45 -23.24
N TYR A 199 -2.77 5.50 -22.60
CA TYR A 199 -4.18 5.87 -22.54
C TYR A 199 -4.45 6.99 -23.51
N SER A 200 -5.58 6.93 -24.20
CA SER A 200 -6.04 7.99 -25.10
C SER A 200 -7.32 8.62 -24.56
N LEU A 201 -7.55 9.87 -24.94
CA LEU A 201 -8.84 10.49 -24.66
C LEU A 201 -9.94 9.75 -25.44
N PRO A 202 -11.10 9.50 -24.83
CA PRO A 202 -12.21 8.82 -25.49
C PRO A 202 -12.70 9.67 -26.68
N THR A 203 -12.84 9.02 -27.84
CA THR A 203 -13.45 9.65 -29.01
C THR A 203 -14.96 9.61 -28.87
N LYS A 204 -15.63 10.72 -29.10
CA LYS A 204 -17.11 10.83 -29.06
C LYS A 204 -17.75 10.38 -27.75
N ASN A 205 -17.09 10.62 -26.62
CA ASN A 205 -17.54 10.18 -25.29
C ASN A 205 -17.85 8.68 -25.18
N VAL A 206 -17.21 7.85 -25.99
CA VAL A 206 -17.31 6.39 -25.89
C VAL A 206 -16.01 5.89 -25.25
N PRO A 207 -15.99 5.55 -23.95
CA PRO A 207 -14.82 4.99 -23.30
C PRO A 207 -14.49 3.62 -23.89
N THR A 208 -13.20 3.37 -24.05
CA THR A 208 -12.65 2.05 -24.40
C THR A 208 -11.73 1.58 -23.27
N ALA A 209 -11.29 0.32 -23.29
CA ALA A 209 -10.36 -0.21 -22.29
C ALA A 209 -9.03 0.60 -22.20
N ALA A 210 -8.67 1.35 -23.27
CA ALA A 210 -7.47 2.17 -23.33
C ALA A 210 -7.75 3.67 -23.20
N SER A 211 -8.93 4.08 -22.73
CA SER A 211 -9.31 5.50 -22.60
C SER A 211 -9.59 5.89 -21.15
N PHE A 212 -9.45 7.18 -20.84
CA PHE A 212 -9.82 7.72 -19.55
C PHE A 212 -11.34 7.89 -19.44
N ILE A 213 -11.88 7.65 -18.24
CA ILE A 213 -13.22 8.11 -17.87
C ILE A 213 -13.15 9.56 -17.40
N ASN A 214 -12.12 9.88 -16.62
CA ASN A 214 -11.80 11.24 -16.18
C ASN A 214 -10.29 11.38 -16.04
N ALA A 215 -9.75 12.55 -16.37
CA ALA A 215 -8.35 12.89 -16.16
C ALA A 215 -8.26 14.37 -15.76
N GLU A 216 -7.63 14.62 -14.62
CA GLU A 216 -7.35 15.95 -14.09
C GLU A 216 -5.86 16.05 -13.78
N ALA A 217 -5.26 17.19 -14.14
CA ALA A 217 -3.86 17.48 -13.82
C ALA A 217 -3.79 18.85 -13.12
N ASP A 218 -3.19 18.84 -11.92
CA ASP A 218 -2.89 20.05 -11.15
C ASP A 218 -1.41 20.40 -11.27
N PHE A 219 -1.12 21.65 -11.62
CA PHE A 219 0.24 22.18 -11.77
C PHE A 219 0.48 23.33 -10.77
N PRO A 220 0.69 23.03 -9.47
CA PRO A 220 0.85 24.05 -8.45
C PRO A 220 2.14 24.84 -8.65
N SER A 221 2.02 26.14 -8.89
CA SER A 221 3.17 27.04 -9.11
C SER A 221 4.04 27.25 -7.86
N ARG A 222 3.48 27.04 -6.68
CA ARG A 222 4.19 27.23 -5.38
C ARG A 222 5.24 26.16 -5.07
N THR A 223 5.29 25.06 -5.79
CA THR A 223 6.25 23.97 -5.60
C THR A 223 7.40 24.02 -6.62
N THR A 224 7.41 25.02 -7.51
CA THR A 224 8.46 25.17 -8.52
C THR A 224 9.57 26.07 -7.96
N PHE A 225 10.71 25.47 -7.65
CA PHE A 225 11.92 26.19 -7.18
C PHE A 225 12.97 26.24 -8.30
N LYS A 226 13.62 27.39 -8.46
CA LYS A 226 14.74 27.53 -9.41
C LYS A 226 16.04 26.86 -8.92
N GLY A 227 16.12 26.59 -7.63
CA GLY A 227 17.29 25.95 -7.00
C GLY A 227 17.13 25.86 -5.49
N VAL A 228 18.00 25.09 -4.87
CA VAL A 228 18.11 24.96 -3.41
C VAL A 228 19.51 25.39 -3.02
N VAL A 229 19.61 26.28 -2.03
CA VAL A 229 20.89 26.69 -1.43
C VAL A 229 20.95 26.06 -0.05
N THR A 230 22.02 25.33 0.22
CA THR A 230 22.31 24.77 1.54
C THR A 230 23.61 25.38 2.06
N THR A 231 23.61 25.70 3.34
CA THR A 231 24.84 26.10 4.05
C THR A 231 25.20 24.98 5.02
N TYR A 232 26.48 24.68 5.09
CA TYR A 232 27.01 23.76 6.10
C TYR A 232 28.18 24.45 6.81
N TRP A 233 28.40 24.08 8.04
CA TRP A 233 29.56 24.51 8.79
C TRP A 233 30.64 23.43 8.68
N ASP A 234 31.82 23.84 8.17
CA ASP A 234 32.99 22.98 8.11
C ASP A 234 33.91 23.39 9.28
N PRO A 235 34.00 22.56 10.32
CA PRO A 235 34.97 22.79 11.39
C PRO A 235 36.38 22.38 10.89
N ALA A 236 37.14 23.31 10.33
CA ALA A 236 38.54 23.12 10.01
C ALA A 236 39.37 22.99 11.29
#